data_3b9b6d1407f6e5a03aeb836d9a346cbd
#
_entry.id   3b9b6d1407f6e5a03aeb836d9a346cbd
#
_cell.length_a   1.000
_cell.length_b   1.000
_cell.length_c   1.000
_cell.angle_alpha   90.00
_cell.angle_beta   90.00
_cell.angle_gamma   90.00
#
_symmetry.space_group_name_H-M   'P 1'
#
loop_
_entity.id
_entity.type
_entity.pdbx_description
1 polymer ?
#
loop_
_entity_poly.entity_id
_entity_poly.type
_entity_poly.pdbx_seq_one_letter_code
_entity_poly.pdbx_strand_id
1 'polypeptide(L)'
;MLLLQMLLASEACRQAPIRKVEQIPDSVLVQRDIRFLPGDTEKADIYRPAAQTPAAKKLPAVVIIHGGGFNSGDKGNAREINIGTNLALNGYLAMSVNYVLAGQKEGKTWPGPVLDCKRAVVWLRENSEKLGIDPRRIGVIGGSAGGTLAALLALTGPCDGFEPADLPPGIDTRVSCAVDLYGIADMLTHHDMRTMGASREADPAIYKKGSPVTYAAKIASPLLILHGTADKTVDPEQSRLLAKALKDAGAEHELVIIPGAPHTFDLQPKQRDLRPLVIGFLDRHLK
;
A
#
# COMPACT_ATOMS: atom_id res chain seq x y z
N MET A 1 21.69 -28.13 -35.79
CA MET A 1 21.56 -26.67 -35.80
C MET A 1 20.34 -26.18 -34.99
N LEU A 2 19.90 -26.93 -33.97
CA LEU A 2 18.74 -26.60 -33.14
C LEU A 2 19.05 -26.40 -31.62
N LEU A 3 20.32 -26.54 -31.21
CA LEU A 3 20.72 -26.40 -29.79
C LEU A 3 21.31 -25.03 -29.45
N LEU A 4 21.48 -24.11 -30.40
CA LEU A 4 22.08 -22.80 -30.19
C LEU A 4 21.09 -21.65 -30.02
N GLN A 5 19.78 -21.90 -30.19
CA GLN A 5 18.73 -20.89 -30.06
C GLN A 5 18.04 -20.87 -28.71
N MET A 6 18.29 -21.82 -27.81
CA MET A 6 17.70 -21.85 -26.47
C MET A 6 18.55 -21.15 -25.39
N LEU A 7 19.75 -20.65 -25.70
CA LEU A 7 20.65 -19.98 -24.76
C LEU A 7 20.56 -18.45 -24.80
N LEU A 8 19.77 -17.86 -25.69
CA LEU A 8 19.62 -16.41 -25.83
C LEU A 8 18.37 -15.82 -25.17
N ALA A 9 17.52 -16.65 -24.57
CA ALA A 9 16.29 -16.19 -23.89
C ALA A 9 16.44 -15.93 -22.39
N SER A 10 17.62 -16.19 -21.79
CA SER A 10 17.83 -16.07 -20.33
C SER A 10 18.54 -14.78 -19.88
N GLU A 11 18.95 -13.89 -20.79
CA GLU A 11 19.68 -12.66 -20.41
C GLU A 11 18.85 -11.39 -20.33
N ALA A 12 17.55 -11.45 -20.55
CA ALA A 12 16.66 -10.26 -20.52
C ALA A 12 16.14 -9.88 -19.12
N CYS A 13 16.52 -10.62 -18.07
CA CYS A 13 16.20 -10.24 -16.69
C CYS A 13 17.41 -9.57 -16.04
N ARG A 14 18.01 -8.56 -16.70
CA ARG A 14 18.98 -7.69 -16.03
C ARG A 14 18.20 -6.81 -15.07
N GLN A 15 18.43 -7.06 -13.77
CA GLN A 15 18.01 -6.20 -12.67
C GLN A 15 18.26 -4.74 -13.02
N ALA A 16 17.23 -3.90 -12.91
CA ALA A 16 17.38 -2.47 -12.96
C ALA A 16 18.47 -2.06 -11.95
N PRO A 17 19.35 -1.09 -12.27
CA PRO A 17 20.41 -0.70 -11.38
C PRO A 17 19.82 -0.33 -10.02
N ILE A 18 20.29 -1.00 -8.95
CA ILE A 18 19.96 -0.68 -7.57
C ILE A 18 20.27 0.80 -7.39
N ARG A 19 19.24 1.67 -7.31
CA ARG A 19 19.42 3.05 -6.89
C ARG A 19 20.14 3.00 -5.55
N LYS A 20 21.22 3.79 -5.37
CA LYS A 20 21.84 3.98 -4.06
C LYS A 20 20.71 4.23 -3.07
N VAL A 21 20.59 3.36 -2.05
CA VAL A 21 19.68 3.58 -0.94
C VAL A 21 20.02 4.94 -0.38
N GLU A 22 19.12 5.91 -0.49
CA GLU A 22 19.31 7.23 0.12
C GLU A 22 19.59 6.99 1.60
N GLN A 23 20.68 7.53 2.10
CA GLN A 23 21.09 7.39 3.47
C GLN A 23 19.98 8.01 4.33
N ILE A 24 19.33 7.19 5.19
CA ILE A 24 18.31 7.69 6.10
C ILE A 24 18.97 8.73 7.01
N PRO A 25 18.50 10.00 7.07
CA PRO A 25 19.15 11.02 7.87
C PRO A 25 19.01 10.74 9.36
N ASP A 26 19.96 11.21 10.17
CA ASP A 26 19.99 11.04 11.63
C ASP A 26 18.76 11.63 12.34
N SER A 27 18.04 12.52 11.67
CA SER A 27 16.75 13.06 12.14
C SER A 27 15.58 12.09 12.05
N VAL A 28 15.80 10.87 11.51
CA VAL A 28 14.81 9.79 11.42
C VAL A 28 15.31 8.56 12.15
N LEU A 29 14.56 8.12 13.15
CA LEU A 29 14.79 6.84 13.83
C LEU A 29 14.07 5.72 13.09
N VAL A 30 14.76 4.58 12.92
CA VAL A 30 14.19 3.39 12.30
C VAL A 30 14.30 2.20 13.25
N GLN A 31 13.15 1.57 13.52
CA GLN A 31 13.08 0.29 14.22
C GLN A 31 12.70 -0.78 13.21
N ARG A 32 13.56 -1.79 13.04
CA ARG A 32 13.35 -2.83 12.02
C ARG A 32 12.78 -4.10 12.62
N ASP A 33 12.10 -4.87 11.77
CA ASP A 33 11.64 -6.23 12.05
C ASP A 33 10.73 -6.34 13.29
N ILE A 34 9.88 -5.33 13.49
CA ILE A 34 8.86 -5.34 14.53
C ILE A 34 7.81 -6.40 14.16
N ARG A 35 7.61 -7.38 15.05
CA ARG A 35 6.53 -8.36 14.90
C ARG A 35 5.20 -7.71 15.26
N PHE A 36 4.29 -7.64 14.32
CA PHE A 36 2.93 -7.15 14.53
C PHE A 36 1.89 -8.25 14.34
N LEU A 37 2.29 -9.42 13.79
CA LEU A 37 1.50 -10.62 13.68
C LEU A 37 2.26 -11.83 14.24
N PRO A 38 1.55 -12.91 14.63
CA PRO A 38 2.16 -14.16 15.10
C PRO A 38 2.73 -14.96 13.92
N GLY A 39 3.79 -14.48 13.28
CA GLY A 39 4.48 -15.11 12.16
C GLY A 39 5.91 -14.61 12.07
N ASP A 40 6.73 -15.27 11.24
CA ASP A 40 8.12 -14.83 11.01
C ASP A 40 8.27 -13.94 9.79
N THR A 41 7.27 -13.92 8.89
CA THR A 41 7.27 -13.18 7.64
C THR A 41 6.56 -11.85 7.73
N GLU A 42 5.50 -11.76 8.55
CA GLU A 42 4.67 -10.56 8.73
C GLU A 42 5.28 -9.61 9.76
N LYS A 43 6.37 -8.94 9.36
CA LYS A 43 7.09 -7.94 10.16
C LYS A 43 6.91 -6.54 9.60
N ALA A 44 7.24 -5.55 10.40
CA ALA A 44 7.19 -4.14 10.01
C ALA A 44 8.50 -3.41 10.34
N ASP A 45 8.78 -2.36 9.57
CA ASP A 45 9.78 -1.35 9.91
C ASP A 45 9.07 -0.05 10.28
N ILE A 46 9.44 0.55 11.42
CA ILE A 46 8.85 1.79 11.91
C ILE A 46 9.86 2.93 11.72
N TYR A 47 9.42 3.99 11.04
CA TYR A 47 10.14 5.24 10.84
C TYR A 47 9.46 6.35 11.66
N ARG A 48 10.24 7.14 12.39
CA ARG A 48 9.71 8.25 13.19
C ARG A 48 10.70 9.40 13.31
N PRO A 49 10.25 10.64 13.59
CA PRO A 49 11.16 11.72 13.92
C PRO A 49 12.09 11.35 15.08
N ALA A 50 13.39 11.68 14.97
CA ALA A 50 14.34 11.49 16.05
C ALA A 50 14.12 12.50 17.19
N ALA A 51 13.64 13.71 16.88
CA ALA A 51 13.27 14.68 17.88
C ALA A 51 12.10 14.16 18.72
N GLN A 52 12.24 14.25 20.05
CA GLN A 52 11.17 13.87 20.96
C GLN A 52 9.97 14.81 20.73
N THR A 53 8.83 14.22 20.37
CA THR A 53 7.57 14.94 20.35
C THR A 53 7.13 15.17 21.78
N PRO A 54 6.72 16.40 22.19
CA PRO A 54 6.17 16.61 23.52
C PRO A 54 5.04 15.60 23.78
N ALA A 55 5.00 15.02 24.97
CA ALA A 55 4.04 13.97 25.35
C ALA A 55 2.57 14.39 25.11
N ALA A 56 2.29 15.69 25.12
CA ALA A 56 0.97 16.24 24.84
C ALA A 56 0.57 16.22 23.35
N LYS A 57 1.52 16.01 22.42
CA LYS A 57 1.25 16.03 20.97
C LYS A 57 1.51 14.65 20.36
N LYS A 58 0.47 13.82 20.31
CA LYS A 58 0.53 12.51 19.64
C LYS A 58 0.71 12.68 18.13
N LEU A 59 1.55 11.85 17.52
CA LEU A 59 1.79 11.85 16.07
C LEU A 59 0.63 11.21 15.31
N PRO A 60 0.32 11.65 14.08
CA PRO A 60 -0.42 10.84 13.15
C PRO A 60 0.44 9.66 12.66
N ALA A 61 -0.20 8.57 12.23
CA ALA A 61 0.49 7.39 11.72
C ALA A 61 0.08 7.05 10.28
N VAL A 62 0.99 6.43 9.52
CA VAL A 62 0.72 5.97 8.16
C VAL A 62 1.29 4.56 7.97
N VAL A 63 0.44 3.62 7.56
CA VAL A 63 0.88 2.29 7.13
C VAL A 63 1.36 2.36 5.67
N ILE A 64 2.54 1.81 5.39
CA ILE A 64 3.12 1.72 4.05
C ILE A 64 3.02 0.27 3.58
N ILE A 65 2.42 0.06 2.41
CA ILE A 65 2.16 -1.27 1.85
C ILE A 65 2.96 -1.43 0.55
N HIS A 66 3.86 -2.42 0.53
CA HIS A 66 4.69 -2.68 -0.65
C HIS A 66 3.91 -3.28 -1.82
N GLY A 67 4.44 -3.11 -3.04
CA GLY A 67 3.97 -3.78 -4.25
C GLY A 67 4.59 -5.17 -4.44
N GLY A 68 4.50 -5.68 -5.68
CA GLY A 68 5.07 -6.98 -6.04
C GLY A 68 4.05 -8.02 -6.47
N GLY A 69 2.88 -7.58 -6.98
CA GLY A 69 1.83 -8.46 -7.54
C GLY A 69 1.28 -9.47 -6.55
N PHE A 70 1.36 -9.20 -5.25
CA PHE A 70 1.01 -10.12 -4.15
C PHE A 70 1.86 -11.40 -4.09
N ASN A 71 2.94 -11.49 -4.88
CA ASN A 71 3.82 -12.66 -4.96
C ASN A 71 5.23 -12.38 -4.42
N SER A 72 5.61 -11.13 -4.32
CA SER A 72 6.94 -10.68 -3.93
C SER A 72 6.87 -9.29 -3.29
N GLY A 73 8.03 -8.78 -2.90
CA GLY A 73 8.18 -7.48 -2.26
C GLY A 73 8.56 -7.61 -0.79
N ASP A 74 8.96 -6.50 -0.23
CA ASP A 74 9.38 -6.40 1.17
C ASP A 74 9.23 -4.97 1.69
N LYS A 75 8.92 -4.83 2.98
CA LYS A 75 8.83 -3.57 3.72
C LYS A 75 10.10 -2.70 3.64
N GLY A 76 11.24 -3.32 3.35
CA GLY A 76 12.54 -2.67 3.23
C GLY A 76 12.96 -2.34 1.79
N ASN A 77 12.06 -2.41 0.80
CA ASN A 77 12.39 -1.98 -0.56
C ASN A 77 12.68 -0.47 -0.63
N ALA A 78 13.43 -0.03 -1.62
CA ALA A 78 13.87 1.37 -1.75
C ALA A 78 12.72 2.38 -1.74
N ARG A 79 11.58 2.05 -2.39
CA ARG A 79 10.40 2.91 -2.39
C ARG A 79 9.79 3.06 -0.98
N GLU A 80 9.66 1.99 -0.25
CA GLU A 80 9.11 1.96 1.11
C GLU A 80 10.02 2.74 2.07
N ILE A 81 11.34 2.59 1.95
CA ILE A 81 12.32 3.39 2.69
C ILE A 81 12.19 4.88 2.34
N ASN A 82 12.06 5.23 1.05
CA ASN A 82 11.85 6.61 0.61
C ASN A 82 10.56 7.19 1.23
N ILE A 83 9.43 6.48 1.14
CA ILE A 83 8.15 6.93 1.70
C ILE A 83 8.25 7.07 3.22
N GLY A 84 8.76 6.06 3.94
CA GLY A 84 8.89 6.05 5.38
C GLY A 84 9.76 7.20 5.90
N THR A 85 10.90 7.43 5.24
CA THR A 85 11.80 8.54 5.57
C THR A 85 11.13 9.90 5.38
N ASN A 86 10.46 10.12 4.23
CA ASN A 86 9.78 11.38 3.95
C ASN A 86 8.61 11.63 4.92
N LEU A 87 7.85 10.61 5.28
CA LEU A 87 6.77 10.72 6.28
C LEU A 87 7.33 11.09 7.66
N ALA A 88 8.41 10.42 8.11
CA ALA A 88 9.04 10.73 9.39
C ALA A 88 9.59 12.16 9.43
N LEU A 89 10.25 12.64 8.37
CA LEU A 89 10.71 14.02 8.25
C LEU A 89 9.59 15.05 8.31
N ASN A 90 8.36 14.65 7.99
CA ASN A 90 7.17 15.49 8.04
C ASN A 90 6.30 15.23 9.28
N GLY A 91 6.85 14.63 10.34
CA GLY A 91 6.19 14.50 11.63
C GLY A 91 5.14 13.40 11.72
N TYR A 92 5.28 12.34 10.94
CA TYR A 92 4.47 11.13 11.02
C TYR A 92 5.25 9.97 11.66
N LEU A 93 4.55 9.06 12.30
CA LEU A 93 5.05 7.71 12.47
C LEU A 93 4.64 6.90 11.24
N ALA A 94 5.60 6.34 10.52
CA ALA A 94 5.33 5.49 9.37
C ALA A 94 5.67 4.03 9.69
N MET A 95 4.77 3.09 9.35
CA MET A 95 4.92 1.66 9.57
C MET A 95 4.88 0.94 8.23
N SER A 96 6.05 0.55 7.71
CA SER A 96 6.16 -0.26 6.49
C SER A 96 6.00 -1.74 6.83
N VAL A 97 5.03 -2.42 6.19
CA VAL A 97 4.60 -3.76 6.58
C VAL A 97 4.88 -4.80 5.51
N ASN A 98 5.25 -6.02 5.95
CA ASN A 98 5.12 -7.22 5.16
C ASN A 98 3.74 -7.83 5.40
N TYR A 99 3.17 -8.40 4.35
CA TYR A 99 1.91 -9.14 4.37
C TYR A 99 2.12 -10.50 3.68
N VAL A 100 1.23 -11.47 3.90
CA VAL A 100 1.34 -12.80 3.32
C VAL A 100 1.37 -12.76 1.79
N LEU A 101 2.37 -13.43 1.21
CA LEU A 101 2.55 -13.50 -0.24
C LEU A 101 2.05 -14.85 -0.80
N ALA A 102 1.64 -14.85 -2.07
CA ALA A 102 1.22 -16.07 -2.75
C ALA A 102 2.36 -17.10 -2.77
N GLY A 103 2.05 -18.34 -2.35
CA GLY A 103 3.02 -19.42 -2.24
C GLY A 103 3.72 -19.54 -0.89
N GLN A 104 3.53 -18.62 0.04
CA GLN A 104 4.00 -18.76 1.43
C GLN A 104 3.08 -19.65 2.29
N LYS A 105 1.83 -19.79 1.87
CA LYS A 105 0.84 -20.70 2.49
C LYS A 105 0.26 -21.62 1.42
N GLU A 106 -0.18 -22.80 1.80
CA GLU A 106 -0.87 -23.71 0.89
C GLU A 106 -2.23 -23.11 0.43
N GLY A 107 -2.58 -23.37 -0.83
CA GLY A 107 -3.82 -22.90 -1.44
C GLY A 107 -3.83 -21.42 -1.82
N LYS A 108 -5.01 -20.86 -1.88
CA LYS A 108 -5.20 -19.42 -2.18
C LYS A 108 -4.82 -18.57 -0.98
N THR A 109 -4.10 -17.50 -1.24
CA THR A 109 -3.66 -16.57 -0.19
C THR A 109 -4.69 -15.47 0.08
N TRP A 110 -5.52 -15.14 -0.91
CA TRP A 110 -6.58 -14.14 -0.79
C TRP A 110 -7.70 -14.59 0.17
N PRO A 111 -8.20 -13.74 1.10
CA PRO A 111 -7.93 -12.31 1.27
C PRO A 111 -6.81 -11.98 2.27
N GLY A 112 -5.92 -12.91 2.59
CA GLY A 112 -4.85 -12.75 3.58
C GLY A 112 -4.10 -11.41 3.51
N PRO A 113 -3.65 -10.92 2.33
CA PRO A 113 -2.96 -9.64 2.22
C PRO A 113 -3.76 -8.45 2.76
N VAL A 114 -5.07 -8.41 2.53
CA VAL A 114 -5.96 -7.35 3.06
C VAL A 114 -6.08 -7.46 4.57
N LEU A 115 -6.28 -8.69 5.07
CA LEU A 115 -6.42 -8.96 6.50
C LEU A 115 -5.16 -8.57 7.28
N ASP A 116 -3.98 -8.89 6.75
CA ASP A 116 -2.71 -8.55 7.39
C ASP A 116 -2.49 -7.03 7.43
N CYS A 117 -2.84 -6.30 6.35
CA CYS A 117 -2.78 -4.85 6.35
C CYS A 117 -3.79 -4.21 7.32
N LYS A 118 -4.99 -4.77 7.47
CA LYS A 118 -5.94 -4.33 8.49
C LYS A 118 -5.45 -4.61 9.91
N ARG A 119 -4.80 -5.75 10.15
CA ARG A 119 -4.16 -6.05 11.44
C ARG A 119 -3.03 -5.08 11.78
N ALA A 120 -2.29 -4.56 10.79
CA ALA A 120 -1.30 -3.51 11.03
C ALA A 120 -1.96 -2.22 11.58
N VAL A 121 -3.13 -1.85 11.07
CA VAL A 121 -3.92 -0.73 11.59
C VAL A 121 -4.39 -1.00 13.03
N VAL A 122 -4.87 -2.21 13.30
CA VAL A 122 -5.26 -2.65 14.65
C VAL A 122 -4.08 -2.57 15.60
N TRP A 123 -2.92 -3.12 15.22
CA TRP A 123 -1.71 -3.12 16.03
C TRP A 123 -1.23 -1.70 16.37
N LEU A 124 -1.30 -0.76 15.42
CA LEU A 124 -1.00 0.65 15.69
C LEU A 124 -1.96 1.24 16.74
N ARG A 125 -3.24 0.89 16.70
CA ARG A 125 -4.23 1.35 17.69
C ARG A 125 -3.97 0.79 19.07
N GLU A 126 -3.72 -0.51 19.18
CA GLU A 126 -3.41 -1.17 20.45
C GLU A 126 -2.12 -0.64 21.10
N ASN A 127 -1.14 -0.28 20.28
CA ASN A 127 0.15 0.23 20.73
C ASN A 127 0.24 1.77 20.73
N SER A 128 -0.87 2.47 20.55
CA SER A 128 -0.88 3.93 20.31
C SER A 128 -0.21 4.74 21.43
N GLU A 129 -0.44 4.39 22.70
CA GLU A 129 0.19 5.06 23.83
C GLU A 129 1.71 4.85 23.83
N LYS A 130 2.17 3.61 23.68
CA LYS A 130 3.60 3.26 23.63
C LYS A 130 4.32 3.93 22.46
N LEU A 131 3.63 4.06 21.32
CA LEU A 131 4.18 4.66 20.12
C LEU A 131 4.08 6.19 20.11
N GLY A 132 3.27 6.79 20.99
CA GLY A 132 3.01 8.23 21.02
C GLY A 132 2.21 8.71 19.81
N ILE A 133 1.28 7.90 19.31
CA ILE A 133 0.42 8.24 18.17
C ILE A 133 -1.03 8.46 18.59
N ASP A 134 -1.78 9.22 17.77
CA ASP A 134 -3.24 9.32 17.92
C ASP A 134 -3.91 8.16 17.15
N PRO A 135 -4.60 7.22 17.84
CA PRO A 135 -5.21 6.06 17.19
C PRO A 135 -6.35 6.40 16.21
N ARG A 136 -6.84 7.65 16.21
CA ARG A 136 -7.86 8.13 15.29
C ARG A 136 -7.27 8.70 14.00
N ARG A 137 -5.97 8.99 13.97
CA ARG A 137 -5.26 9.63 12.85
C ARG A 137 -4.31 8.66 12.18
N ILE A 138 -4.88 7.62 11.55
CA ILE A 138 -4.13 6.59 10.84
C ILE A 138 -4.52 6.61 9.38
N GLY A 139 -3.55 6.88 8.50
CA GLY A 139 -3.68 6.76 7.05
C GLY A 139 -2.95 5.55 6.49
N VAL A 140 -3.06 5.33 5.20
CA VAL A 140 -2.37 4.26 4.48
C VAL A 140 -1.85 4.75 3.14
N ILE A 141 -0.70 4.25 2.70
CA ILE A 141 -0.12 4.48 1.38
C ILE A 141 0.46 3.20 0.82
N GLY A 142 0.25 2.93 -0.43
CA GLY A 142 0.85 1.76 -1.07
C GLY A 142 1.04 1.91 -2.56
N GLY A 143 1.88 1.06 -3.18
CA GLY A 143 2.14 1.11 -4.61
C GLY A 143 1.85 -0.22 -5.30
N SER A 144 1.28 -0.19 -6.53
CA SER A 144 0.94 -1.38 -7.29
C SER A 144 -0.03 -2.29 -6.50
N ALA A 145 0.29 -3.56 -6.26
CA ALA A 145 -0.49 -4.41 -5.36
C ALA A 145 -0.77 -3.74 -3.99
N GLY A 146 0.22 -3.01 -3.44
CA GLY A 146 0.04 -2.23 -2.21
C GLY A 146 -0.93 -1.06 -2.37
N GLY A 147 -0.99 -0.43 -3.55
CA GLY A 147 -1.97 0.60 -3.89
C GLY A 147 -3.39 0.06 -3.89
N THR A 148 -3.58 -1.14 -4.49
CA THR A 148 -4.85 -1.87 -4.43
C THR A 148 -5.27 -2.16 -2.98
N LEU A 149 -4.32 -2.62 -2.14
CA LEU A 149 -4.58 -2.87 -0.71
C LEU A 149 -4.93 -1.57 0.03
N ALA A 150 -4.21 -0.49 -0.24
CA ALA A 150 -4.50 0.83 0.36
C ALA A 150 -5.91 1.32 0.00
N ALA A 151 -6.30 1.19 -1.28
CA ALA A 151 -7.65 1.51 -1.73
C ALA A 151 -8.72 0.63 -1.04
N LEU A 152 -8.48 -0.69 -0.93
CA LEU A 152 -9.39 -1.59 -0.22
C LEU A 152 -9.54 -1.22 1.26
N LEU A 153 -8.45 -0.86 1.96
CA LEU A 153 -8.53 -0.42 3.36
C LEU A 153 -9.36 0.86 3.52
N ALA A 154 -9.30 1.77 2.55
CA ALA A 154 -10.09 3.00 2.57
C ALA A 154 -11.58 2.77 2.28
N LEU A 155 -11.90 1.82 1.40
CA LEU A 155 -13.22 1.66 0.81
C LEU A 155 -14.05 0.52 1.44
N THR A 156 -13.45 -0.33 2.30
CA THR A 156 -14.14 -1.47 2.90
C THR A 156 -14.33 -1.31 4.41
N GLY A 157 -15.48 -1.77 4.88
CA GLY A 157 -15.86 -1.77 6.29
C GLY A 157 -16.26 -3.17 6.80
N PRO A 158 -16.86 -3.23 7.99
CA PRO A 158 -17.15 -4.50 8.69
C PRO A 158 -18.01 -5.51 7.91
N CYS A 159 -18.88 -5.04 7.02
CA CYS A 159 -19.78 -5.90 6.26
C CYS A 159 -19.21 -6.43 4.94
N ASP A 160 -17.97 -6.11 4.59
CA ASP A 160 -17.38 -6.44 3.29
C ASP A 160 -16.59 -7.75 3.29
N GLY A 161 -16.47 -8.40 4.47
CA GLY A 161 -15.82 -9.69 4.64
C GLY A 161 -14.28 -9.64 4.56
N PHE A 162 -13.71 -8.50 4.99
CA PHE A 162 -12.27 -8.27 5.14
C PHE A 162 -11.87 -7.93 6.57
N GLU A 163 -12.76 -8.20 7.54
CA GLU A 163 -12.37 -7.99 8.94
C GLU A 163 -11.59 -9.19 9.47
N PRO A 164 -10.50 -8.97 10.23
CA PRO A 164 -9.84 -10.03 10.97
C PRO A 164 -10.79 -10.70 11.95
N ALA A 165 -10.79 -12.05 12.00
CA ALA A 165 -11.67 -12.80 12.88
C ALA A 165 -11.34 -12.62 14.37
N ASP A 166 -10.10 -12.25 14.66
CA ASP A 166 -9.52 -12.02 15.98
C ASP A 166 -9.49 -10.53 16.37
N LEU A 167 -10.37 -9.71 15.79
CA LEU A 167 -10.45 -8.29 16.07
C LEU A 167 -10.81 -8.02 17.55
N PRO A 168 -9.98 -7.28 18.31
CA PRO A 168 -10.27 -6.96 19.69
C PRO A 168 -11.56 -6.11 19.81
N PRO A 169 -12.38 -6.33 20.85
CA PRO A 169 -13.60 -5.56 21.06
C PRO A 169 -13.32 -4.04 21.09
N GLY A 170 -14.09 -3.26 20.33
CA GLY A 170 -14.00 -1.80 20.29
C GLY A 170 -12.85 -1.26 19.43
N ILE A 171 -12.04 -2.11 18.80
CA ILE A 171 -11.02 -1.68 17.85
C ILE A 171 -11.61 -1.66 16.43
N ASP A 172 -11.35 -0.57 15.72
CA ASP A 172 -11.78 -0.35 14.34
C ASP A 172 -10.61 -0.61 13.37
N THR A 173 -10.88 -1.14 12.19
CA THR A 173 -9.90 -1.35 11.11
C THR A 173 -9.87 -0.23 10.07
N ARG A 174 -10.82 0.71 10.12
CA ARG A 174 -10.92 1.83 9.16
C ARG A 174 -9.72 2.75 9.25
N VAL A 175 -9.35 3.35 8.14
CA VAL A 175 -8.31 4.37 8.05
C VAL A 175 -8.92 5.75 7.79
N SER A 176 -8.21 6.84 8.13
CA SER A 176 -8.73 8.20 7.94
C SER A 176 -8.60 8.68 6.49
N CYS A 177 -7.61 8.19 5.76
CA CYS A 177 -7.40 8.47 4.34
C CYS A 177 -6.45 7.44 3.73
N ALA A 178 -6.40 7.37 2.39
CA ALA A 178 -5.46 6.51 1.69
C ALA A 178 -4.80 7.19 0.50
N VAL A 179 -3.59 6.73 0.16
CA VAL A 179 -2.86 7.11 -1.05
C VAL A 179 -2.60 5.84 -1.87
N ASP A 180 -3.19 5.78 -3.05
CA ASP A 180 -3.01 4.73 -4.03
C ASP A 180 -2.00 5.19 -5.09
N LEU A 181 -0.83 4.55 -5.13
CA LEU A 181 0.15 4.74 -6.18
C LEU A 181 0.01 3.61 -7.21
N TYR A 182 -0.58 3.93 -8.36
CA TYR A 182 -0.69 3.02 -9.51
C TYR A 182 -1.22 1.61 -9.16
N GLY A 183 -2.25 1.52 -8.31
CA GLY A 183 -2.91 0.25 -7.96
C GLY A 183 -3.86 -0.26 -9.03
N ILE A 184 -4.25 -1.53 -8.89
CA ILE A 184 -5.27 -2.17 -9.70
C ILE A 184 -6.63 -1.88 -9.09
N ALA A 185 -7.53 -1.23 -9.83
CA ALA A 185 -8.87 -0.88 -9.37
C ALA A 185 -9.89 -1.96 -9.65
N ASP A 186 -9.77 -2.62 -10.81
CA ASP A 186 -10.61 -3.73 -11.23
C ASP A 186 -9.76 -4.93 -11.64
N MET A 187 -9.72 -5.93 -10.78
CA MET A 187 -8.94 -7.13 -11.01
C MET A 187 -9.52 -8.02 -12.14
N LEU A 188 -10.81 -7.85 -12.49
CA LEU A 188 -11.42 -8.57 -13.62
C LEU A 188 -10.87 -8.12 -14.97
N THR A 189 -10.40 -6.88 -15.07
CA THR A 189 -9.85 -6.32 -16.31
C THR A 189 -8.31 -6.37 -16.36
N HIS A 190 -7.68 -6.92 -15.32
CA HIS A 190 -6.24 -7.15 -15.25
C HIS A 190 -5.92 -8.61 -15.65
N HIS A 191 -4.68 -9.08 -15.50
CA HIS A 191 -4.31 -10.49 -15.72
C HIS A 191 -4.64 -11.38 -14.51
N ASP A 192 -4.63 -12.70 -14.69
CA ASP A 192 -4.79 -13.65 -13.60
C ASP A 192 -3.70 -13.52 -12.55
N MET A 193 -4.09 -13.60 -11.28
CA MET A 193 -3.20 -13.40 -10.15
C MET A 193 -3.12 -14.66 -9.29
N ARG A 194 -1.89 -15.13 -9.06
CA ARG A 194 -1.63 -16.34 -8.27
C ARG A 194 -2.24 -16.28 -6.85
N THR A 195 -2.28 -15.10 -6.24
CA THR A 195 -2.84 -14.91 -4.90
C THR A 195 -4.32 -15.30 -4.81
N MET A 196 -5.07 -15.23 -5.91
CA MET A 196 -6.49 -15.59 -5.96
C MET A 196 -6.73 -17.10 -5.94
N GLY A 197 -5.74 -17.91 -6.32
CA GLY A 197 -5.83 -19.37 -6.33
C GLY A 197 -6.69 -19.96 -7.45
N ALA A 198 -7.25 -19.11 -8.33
CA ALA A 198 -8.03 -19.49 -9.50
C ALA A 198 -7.86 -18.44 -10.61
N SER A 199 -8.19 -18.79 -11.86
CA SER A 199 -8.28 -17.81 -12.95
C SER A 199 -9.54 -16.97 -12.83
N ARG A 200 -9.58 -15.83 -13.51
CA ARG A 200 -10.76 -14.94 -13.58
C ARG A 200 -11.98 -15.63 -14.19
N GLU A 201 -11.75 -16.56 -15.11
CA GLU A 201 -12.82 -17.36 -15.73
C GLU A 201 -13.38 -18.40 -14.78
N ALA A 202 -12.52 -19.03 -13.96
CA ALA A 202 -12.92 -20.08 -13.02
C ALA A 202 -13.62 -19.52 -11.77
N ASP A 203 -13.19 -18.37 -11.27
CA ASP A 203 -13.80 -17.71 -10.10
C ASP A 203 -13.82 -16.18 -10.27
N PRO A 204 -14.71 -15.64 -11.11
CA PRO A 204 -14.82 -14.20 -11.29
C PRO A 204 -15.27 -13.46 -10.01
N ALA A 205 -15.93 -14.16 -9.10
CA ALA A 205 -16.45 -13.56 -7.86
C ALA A 205 -15.32 -13.15 -6.92
N ILE A 206 -14.23 -13.94 -6.81
CA ILE A 206 -13.09 -13.60 -5.97
C ILE A 206 -12.34 -12.39 -6.54
N TYR A 207 -12.22 -12.26 -7.86
CA TYR A 207 -11.62 -11.10 -8.52
C TYR A 207 -12.45 -9.83 -8.33
N LYS A 208 -13.78 -9.94 -8.50
CA LYS A 208 -14.70 -8.84 -8.19
C LYS A 208 -14.58 -8.41 -6.73
N LYS A 209 -14.54 -9.37 -5.79
CA LYS A 209 -14.34 -9.09 -4.37
C LYS A 209 -13.00 -8.43 -4.08
N GLY A 210 -11.95 -8.75 -4.84
CA GLY A 210 -10.63 -8.12 -4.73
C GLY A 210 -10.53 -6.73 -5.36
N SER A 211 -11.53 -6.28 -6.09
CA SER A 211 -11.50 -5.04 -6.87
C SER A 211 -11.99 -3.84 -6.06
N PRO A 212 -11.15 -2.82 -5.78
CA PRO A 212 -11.55 -1.59 -5.09
C PRO A 212 -12.77 -0.90 -5.69
N VAL A 213 -12.92 -0.90 -7.01
CA VAL A 213 -14.07 -0.29 -7.70
C VAL A 213 -15.42 -0.86 -7.25
N THR A 214 -15.46 -2.10 -6.76
CA THR A 214 -16.66 -2.75 -6.23
C THR A 214 -17.22 -2.02 -5.00
N TYR A 215 -16.37 -1.29 -4.27
CA TYR A 215 -16.70 -0.65 -3.00
C TYR A 215 -16.81 0.86 -3.08
N ALA A 216 -16.66 1.45 -4.26
CA ALA A 216 -16.66 2.90 -4.44
C ALA A 216 -17.92 3.59 -3.92
N ALA A 217 -19.09 2.91 -3.96
CA ALA A 217 -20.36 3.42 -3.43
C ALA A 217 -20.49 3.37 -1.90
N LYS A 218 -19.55 2.72 -1.20
CA LYS A 218 -19.61 2.49 0.25
C LYS A 218 -18.67 3.41 1.04
N ILE A 219 -18.23 4.46 0.50
CA ILE A 219 -17.11 5.29 0.91
C ILE A 219 -16.95 5.46 2.40
N ALA A 220 -15.77 5.13 2.87
CA ALA A 220 -15.37 5.36 4.23
C ALA A 220 -14.36 6.50 4.37
N SER A 221 -13.41 6.67 3.40
CA SER A 221 -12.26 7.56 3.60
C SER A 221 -11.79 8.20 2.29
N PRO A 222 -11.32 9.47 2.34
CA PRO A 222 -10.73 10.17 1.20
C PRO A 222 -9.58 9.40 0.55
N LEU A 223 -9.48 9.47 -0.78
CA LEU A 223 -8.48 8.74 -1.56
C LEU A 223 -7.71 9.65 -2.51
N LEU A 224 -6.38 9.68 -2.39
CA LEU A 224 -5.48 10.26 -3.38
C LEU A 224 -4.96 9.15 -4.31
N ILE A 225 -5.18 9.30 -5.62
CA ILE A 225 -4.79 8.31 -6.64
C ILE A 225 -3.73 8.93 -7.54
N LEU A 226 -2.57 8.28 -7.66
CA LEU A 226 -1.45 8.74 -8.47
C LEU A 226 -1.05 7.69 -9.50
N HIS A 227 -0.97 8.04 -10.80
CA HIS A 227 -0.60 7.10 -11.85
C HIS A 227 0.24 7.75 -12.95
N GLY A 228 1.21 7.01 -13.47
CA GLY A 228 2.08 7.48 -14.54
C GLY A 228 1.56 7.08 -15.92
N THR A 229 1.65 7.99 -16.92
CA THR A 229 1.17 7.67 -18.29
C THR A 229 2.06 6.67 -19.03
N ALA A 230 3.30 6.43 -18.59
CA ALA A 230 4.22 5.46 -19.19
C ALA A 230 4.23 4.11 -18.43
N ASP A 231 3.26 3.87 -17.56
CA ASP A 231 3.08 2.60 -16.88
C ASP A 231 2.69 1.50 -17.88
N LYS A 232 3.53 0.44 -17.96
CA LYS A 232 3.31 -0.73 -18.83
C LYS A 232 2.94 -1.98 -18.03
N THR A 233 2.82 -1.88 -16.72
CA THR A 233 2.50 -3.00 -15.82
C THR A 233 1.03 -2.95 -15.40
N VAL A 234 0.59 -1.77 -14.96
CA VAL A 234 -0.81 -1.48 -14.63
C VAL A 234 -1.26 -0.33 -15.53
N ASP A 235 -2.27 -0.56 -16.34
CA ASP A 235 -2.81 0.46 -17.24
C ASP A 235 -3.33 1.66 -16.42
N PRO A 236 -2.92 2.91 -16.74
CA PRO A 236 -3.45 4.11 -16.09
C PRO A 236 -4.98 4.22 -16.12
N GLU A 237 -5.64 3.49 -17.00
CA GLU A 237 -7.09 3.40 -17.05
C GLU A 237 -7.68 2.79 -15.78
N GLN A 238 -6.94 1.95 -15.06
CA GLN A 238 -7.34 1.45 -13.74
C GLN A 238 -7.60 2.59 -12.74
N SER A 239 -6.70 3.55 -12.67
CA SER A 239 -6.87 4.74 -11.81
C SER A 239 -8.01 5.65 -12.26
N ARG A 240 -8.20 5.81 -13.58
CA ARG A 240 -9.34 6.58 -14.11
C ARG A 240 -10.67 5.91 -13.79
N LEU A 241 -10.73 4.58 -13.90
CA LEU A 241 -11.91 3.79 -13.58
C LEU A 241 -12.29 3.96 -12.11
N LEU A 242 -11.32 3.85 -11.19
CA LEU A 242 -11.56 4.06 -9.77
C LEU A 242 -12.02 5.49 -9.48
N ALA A 243 -11.33 6.49 -10.01
CA ALA A 243 -11.70 7.89 -9.81
C ALA A 243 -13.09 8.19 -10.36
N LYS A 244 -13.46 7.64 -11.52
CA LYS A 244 -14.80 7.76 -12.06
C LYS A 244 -15.86 7.15 -11.13
N ALA A 245 -15.63 5.93 -10.64
CA ALA A 245 -16.57 5.27 -9.74
C ALA A 245 -16.74 6.04 -8.42
N LEU A 246 -15.64 6.57 -7.86
CA LEU A 246 -15.67 7.43 -6.67
C LEU A 246 -16.44 8.74 -6.93
N LYS A 247 -16.21 9.39 -8.07
CA LYS A 247 -16.94 10.59 -8.48
C LYS A 247 -18.43 10.33 -8.60
N ASP A 248 -18.82 9.25 -9.27
CA ASP A 248 -20.22 8.88 -9.48
C ASP A 248 -20.92 8.58 -8.13
N ALA A 249 -20.18 8.12 -7.14
CA ALA A 249 -20.65 7.87 -5.77
C ALA A 249 -20.62 9.13 -4.86
N GLY A 250 -20.11 10.25 -5.33
CA GLY A 250 -19.96 11.49 -4.53
C GLY A 250 -18.84 11.42 -3.50
N ALA A 251 -17.84 10.55 -3.72
CA ALA A 251 -16.72 10.31 -2.81
C ALA A 251 -15.64 11.37 -2.88
N GLU A 252 -15.06 11.72 -1.75
CA GLU A 252 -13.88 12.58 -1.71
C GLU A 252 -12.68 11.85 -2.27
N HIS A 253 -12.15 12.32 -3.40
CA HIS A 253 -10.96 11.76 -4.04
C HIS A 253 -10.22 12.80 -4.88
N GLU A 254 -8.94 12.55 -5.08
CA GLU A 254 -8.08 13.28 -6.00
C GLU A 254 -7.41 12.29 -6.96
N LEU A 255 -7.45 12.56 -8.27
CA LEU A 255 -6.69 11.80 -9.27
C LEU A 255 -5.62 12.69 -9.89
N VAL A 256 -4.37 12.26 -9.82
CA VAL A 256 -3.24 12.94 -10.48
C VAL A 256 -2.53 11.98 -11.43
N ILE A 257 -2.60 12.30 -12.71
CA ILE A 257 -1.87 11.58 -13.76
C ILE A 257 -0.53 12.28 -14.00
N ILE A 258 0.55 11.51 -13.95
CA ILE A 258 1.92 12.02 -14.06
C ILE A 258 2.47 11.69 -15.45
N PRO A 259 2.61 12.69 -16.34
CA PRO A 259 3.08 12.45 -17.70
C PRO A 259 4.47 11.83 -17.72
N GLY A 260 4.63 10.73 -18.47
CA GLY A 260 5.90 10.04 -18.67
C GLY A 260 6.44 9.25 -17.48
N ALA A 261 5.74 9.22 -16.33
CA ALA A 261 6.16 8.39 -15.22
C ALA A 261 5.87 6.89 -15.52
N PRO A 262 6.86 6.00 -15.30
CA PRO A 262 6.68 4.56 -15.46
C PRO A 262 6.04 3.94 -14.21
N HIS A 263 5.84 2.62 -14.22
CA HIS A 263 5.51 1.88 -13.00
C HIS A 263 6.60 2.00 -11.91
N THR A 264 6.26 1.76 -10.65
CA THR A 264 7.19 1.71 -9.49
C THR A 264 7.91 3.04 -9.15
N PHE A 265 7.29 4.19 -9.33
CA PHE A 265 7.85 5.42 -8.78
C PHE A 265 7.65 5.51 -7.25
N ASP A 266 8.54 6.27 -6.60
CA ASP A 266 8.46 6.71 -5.20
C ASP A 266 7.85 8.13 -5.10
N LEU A 267 8.07 8.84 -3.99
CA LEU A 267 7.60 10.23 -3.85
C LEU A 267 8.44 11.24 -4.64
N GLN A 268 9.52 10.82 -5.29
CA GLN A 268 10.45 11.69 -6.04
C GLN A 268 10.79 11.13 -7.43
N PRO A 269 9.78 10.80 -8.27
CA PRO A 269 10.05 10.40 -9.63
C PRO A 269 10.71 11.57 -10.41
N LYS A 270 11.48 11.23 -11.44
CA LYS A 270 12.15 12.24 -12.27
C LYS A 270 11.23 13.28 -12.89
N GLN A 271 9.97 12.90 -13.10
CA GLN A 271 8.95 13.72 -13.76
C GLN A 271 8.38 14.82 -12.86
N ARG A 272 8.27 14.57 -11.57
CA ARG A 272 7.66 15.51 -10.62
C ARG A 272 7.97 15.10 -9.18
N ASP A 273 8.32 16.07 -8.33
CA ASP A 273 8.33 15.84 -6.87
C ASP A 273 6.90 15.73 -6.35
N LEU A 274 6.54 14.57 -5.82
CA LEU A 274 5.21 14.25 -5.32
C LEU A 274 5.07 14.51 -3.82
N ARG A 275 6.17 14.78 -3.11
CA ARG A 275 6.15 15.01 -1.65
C ARG A 275 5.19 16.10 -1.22
N PRO A 276 5.18 17.31 -1.84
CA PRO A 276 4.25 18.35 -1.44
C PRO A 276 2.78 17.93 -1.61
N LEU A 277 2.47 17.17 -2.66
CA LEU A 277 1.14 16.67 -2.94
C LEU A 277 0.69 15.62 -1.92
N VAL A 278 1.50 14.57 -1.72
CA VAL A 278 1.19 13.47 -0.82
C VAL A 278 1.15 13.93 0.64
N ILE A 279 2.15 14.69 1.08
CA ILE A 279 2.19 15.24 2.45
C ILE A 279 1.03 16.21 2.66
N GLY A 280 0.75 17.10 1.71
CA GLY A 280 -0.37 18.04 1.80
C GLY A 280 -1.73 17.35 1.90
N PHE A 281 -1.93 16.24 1.16
CA PHE A 281 -3.13 15.41 1.28
C PHE A 281 -3.21 14.77 2.68
N LEU A 282 -2.16 14.12 3.13
CA LEU A 282 -2.11 13.49 4.46
C LEU A 282 -2.29 14.51 5.59
N ASP A 283 -1.72 15.72 5.46
CA ASP A 283 -1.86 16.78 6.47
C ASP A 283 -3.32 17.24 6.62
N ARG A 284 -4.06 17.35 5.51
CA ARG A 284 -5.49 17.73 5.54
C ARG A 284 -6.37 16.72 6.28
N HIS A 285 -6.01 15.43 6.24
CA HIS A 285 -6.85 14.37 6.80
C HIS A 285 -6.34 13.79 8.12
N LEU A 286 -5.08 14.07 8.50
CA LEU A 286 -4.45 13.47 9.67
C LEU A 286 -3.90 14.49 10.69
N LYS A 287 -3.80 15.80 10.36
CA LYS A 287 -3.32 16.84 11.27
C LYS A 287 -4.39 17.85 11.60
#